data_1a12918a02b2fb8b1c363b16f23f0345
#
_entry.id   1a12918a02b2fb8b1c363b16f23f0345
#
_cell.length_a   1.000
_cell.length_b   1.000
_cell.length_c   1.000
_cell.angle_alpha   90.00
_cell.angle_beta   90.00
_cell.angle_gamma   90.00
#
_symmetry.space_group_name_H-M   'P 1'
#
loop_
_entity.id
_entity.type
_entity.pdbx_description
1 polymer ?
#
loop_
_entity_poly.entity_id
_entity_poly.type
_entity_poly.pdbx_seq_one_letter_code
_entity_poly.pdbx_strand_id
1 'polypeptide(L)' 'MATTWQPPTWEPTTLVQCISVKPWLKLPGDDEPGGCHDLTLGRIYTMLGVEANGALYRIIDDSDDDFPYPASHFKMV' A
#
# COMPACT_ATOMS: atom_id res chain seq x y z
N MET A 1 -8.40 30.05 13.74
CA MET A 1 -8.42 29.40 13.81
C MET A 1 -7.72 28.77 13.39
N ALA A 2 -7.03 28.91 13.86
CA ALA A 2 -6.40 28.22 13.29
C ALA A 2 -6.95 27.25 12.91
N THR A 3 -6.83 27.13 11.95
CA THR A 3 -7.32 26.13 11.48
C THR A 3 -6.56 25.02 11.84
N THR A 4 -7.04 24.25 12.62
CA THR A 4 -6.51 22.94 12.75
C THR A 4 -6.61 22.30 11.45
N TRP A 5 -5.52 21.87 10.94
CA TRP A 5 -5.55 21.14 9.72
C TRP A 5 -6.36 19.89 9.91
N GLN A 6 -7.22 19.64 8.99
CA GLN A 6 -7.91 18.37 8.96
C GLN A 6 -7.91 17.86 7.55
N PRO A 7 -7.95 16.53 7.37
CA PRO A 7 -7.95 15.99 6.04
C PRO A 7 -9.17 16.44 5.27
N PRO A 8 -9.03 16.60 3.98
CA PRO A 8 -10.17 16.95 3.16
C PRO A 8 -11.24 15.88 3.26
N THR A 9 -12.42 16.29 3.68
CA THR A 9 -13.50 15.34 3.82
C THR A 9 -14.19 15.05 2.51
N TRP A 10 -13.96 15.91 1.53
CA TRP A 10 -14.55 15.69 0.22
C TRP A 10 -13.75 14.67 -0.60
N GLU A 11 -12.53 14.37 -0.20
CA GLU A 11 -11.76 13.38 -0.90
C GLU A 11 -11.95 12.05 -0.22
N PRO A 12 -12.59 11.12 -0.89
CA PRO A 12 -12.75 9.81 -0.28
C PRO A 12 -11.40 9.14 -0.10
N THR A 13 -11.24 8.47 1.00
CA THR A 13 -10.08 7.63 1.20
C THR A 13 -10.18 6.47 0.24
N THR A 14 -9.11 6.24 -0.51
CA THR A 14 -9.08 5.10 -1.41
C THR A 14 -8.75 3.85 -0.63
N LEU A 15 -9.61 2.86 -0.76
CA LEU A 15 -9.41 1.58 -0.09
C LEU A 15 -9.14 0.50 -1.12
N VAL A 16 -8.25 -0.41 -0.76
CA VAL A 16 -7.91 -1.54 -1.61
C VAL A 16 -7.86 -2.80 -0.76
N GLN A 17 -8.12 -3.93 -1.38
CA GLN A 17 -8.05 -5.20 -0.69
C GLN A 17 -6.82 -5.97 -1.15
N CYS A 18 -6.10 -6.53 -0.20
CA CYS A 18 -4.93 -7.35 -0.52
C CYS A 18 -5.39 -8.68 -1.09
N ILE A 19 -4.96 -8.96 -2.32
CA ILE A 19 -5.31 -10.19 -3.01
C ILE A 19 -4.10 -11.08 -3.25
N SER A 20 -2.91 -10.63 -2.85
CA SER A 20 -1.69 -11.42 -2.99
C SER A 20 -0.66 -10.94 -1.99
N VAL A 21 0.06 -11.86 -1.40
CA VAL A 21 1.19 -11.56 -0.52
C VAL A 21 2.46 -12.22 -1.04
N LYS A 22 2.53 -12.46 -2.33
CA LYS A 22 3.69 -13.09 -2.92
C LYS A 22 4.90 -12.18 -2.83
N PRO A 23 6.08 -12.74 -2.58
CA PRO A 23 7.31 -11.95 -2.67
C PRO A 23 7.43 -11.34 -4.05
N TRP A 24 7.82 -10.08 -4.11
CA TRP A 24 7.80 -9.36 -5.37
C TRP A 24 9.09 -8.62 -5.69
N LEU A 25 9.90 -8.35 -4.68
CA LEU A 25 11.10 -7.55 -4.87
C LEU A 25 12.32 -8.35 -4.48
N LYS A 26 13.31 -8.34 -5.35
CA LYS A 26 14.61 -8.90 -5.04
C LYS A 26 15.65 -7.88 -5.42
N LEU A 27 16.37 -7.40 -4.42
CA LEU A 27 17.43 -6.44 -4.66
C LEU A 27 18.73 -7.16 -5.00
N PRO A 28 19.63 -6.50 -5.74
CA PRO A 28 20.92 -7.11 -6.02
C PRO A 28 21.63 -7.48 -4.72
N GLY A 29 22.09 -8.69 -4.64
CA GLY A 29 22.77 -9.18 -3.43
C GLY A 29 21.88 -9.84 -2.42
N ASP A 30 20.56 -9.76 -2.57
CA ASP A 30 19.65 -10.45 -1.68
C ASP A 30 19.50 -11.89 -2.10
N ASP A 31 19.47 -12.78 -1.13
CA ASP A 31 19.24 -14.18 -1.39
C ASP A 31 17.76 -14.48 -1.57
N GLU A 32 16.91 -13.68 -0.99
CA GLU A 32 15.48 -13.91 -1.01
C GLU A 32 14.75 -12.71 -1.55
N PRO A 33 13.65 -12.92 -2.29
CA PRO A 33 12.84 -11.80 -2.74
C PRO A 33 12.25 -11.07 -1.54
N GLY A 34 12.06 -9.77 -1.69
CA GLY A 34 11.37 -8.98 -0.69
C GLY A 34 9.94 -9.48 -0.55
N GLY A 35 9.50 -9.65 0.69
CA GLY A 35 8.20 -10.21 0.97
C GLY A 35 7.20 -9.15 1.37
N CYS A 36 6.00 -9.61 1.65
CA CYS A 36 4.91 -8.78 2.12
C CYS A 36 4.60 -9.13 3.56
N HIS A 37 5.60 -8.97 4.42
CA HIS A 37 5.46 -9.36 5.83
C HIS A 37 4.38 -8.58 6.55
N ASP A 38 4.14 -7.35 6.12
CA ASP A 38 3.18 -6.48 6.77
C ASP A 38 1.89 -6.37 5.97
N LEU A 39 1.57 -7.39 5.20
CA LEU A 39 0.29 -7.50 4.51
C LEU A 39 -0.41 -8.78 4.92
N THR A 40 -1.72 -8.69 5.06
CA THR A 40 -2.57 -9.85 5.35
C THR A 40 -3.52 -10.06 4.17
N LEU A 41 -3.48 -11.25 3.61
CA LEU A 41 -4.34 -11.57 2.48
C LEU A 41 -5.81 -11.37 2.86
N GLY A 42 -6.53 -10.67 2.01
CA GLY A 42 -7.95 -10.40 2.21
C GLY A 42 -8.26 -9.16 3.02
N ARG A 43 -7.26 -8.56 3.66
CA ARG A 43 -7.49 -7.37 4.46
C ARG A 43 -7.62 -6.13 3.59
N ILE A 44 -8.40 -5.16 4.07
CA ILE A 44 -8.57 -3.86 3.39
C ILE A 44 -7.54 -2.88 3.93
N TYR A 45 -6.90 -2.15 3.03
CA TYR A 45 -5.87 -1.17 3.38
C TYR A 45 -6.19 0.18 2.78
N THR A 46 -5.64 1.22 3.38
CA THR A 46 -5.71 2.57 2.84
C THR A 46 -4.59 2.76 1.83
N MET A 47 -4.94 3.20 0.63
CA MET A 47 -3.97 3.56 -0.39
C MET A 47 -3.80 5.07 -0.38
N LEU A 48 -2.56 5.52 -0.20
CA LEU A 48 -2.25 6.95 -0.13
C LEU A 48 -1.93 7.54 -1.48
N GLY A 49 -1.50 6.74 -2.41
CA GLY A 49 -1.12 7.24 -3.72
C GLY A 49 -0.63 6.15 -4.63
N VAL A 50 -0.25 6.55 -5.83
CA VAL A 50 0.22 5.66 -6.87
C VAL A 50 1.59 6.13 -7.31
N GLU A 51 2.52 5.20 -7.49
CA GLU A 51 3.87 5.49 -7.91
C GLU A 51 4.25 4.64 -9.10
N ALA A 52 5.36 5.00 -9.74
CA ALA A 52 5.91 4.23 -10.86
C ALA A 52 4.89 4.03 -11.98
N ASN A 53 4.18 5.09 -12.35
CA ASN A 53 3.19 5.07 -13.43
C ASN A 53 2.09 4.03 -13.22
N GLY A 54 1.70 3.83 -11.96
CA GLY A 54 0.62 2.91 -11.63
C GLY A 54 1.09 1.52 -11.25
N ALA A 55 2.39 1.25 -11.31
CA ALA A 55 2.89 -0.07 -10.98
C ALA A 55 2.93 -0.33 -9.47
N LEU A 56 3.03 0.72 -8.68
CA LEU A 56 3.11 0.61 -7.22
C LEU A 56 2.02 1.43 -6.57
N TYR A 57 1.46 0.88 -5.50
CA TYR A 57 0.55 1.61 -4.62
C TYR A 57 1.25 1.88 -3.31
N ARG A 58 1.11 3.10 -2.80
CA ARG A 58 1.61 3.41 -1.47
C ARG A 58 0.52 3.09 -0.47
N ILE A 59 0.80 2.11 0.36
CA ILE A 59 -0.19 1.48 1.24
C ILE A 59 0.23 1.66 2.69
N ILE A 60 -0.72 2.00 3.56
CA ILE A 60 -0.48 1.91 5.00
C ILE A 60 -0.69 0.45 5.37
N ASP A 61 0.41 -0.22 5.70
CA ASP A 61 0.38 -1.66 5.91
C ASP A 61 0.13 -2.04 7.38
N ASP A 62 0.31 -3.31 7.71
CA ASP A 62 0.04 -3.79 9.07
C ASP A 62 0.99 -3.20 10.10
N SER A 63 2.12 -2.65 9.67
CA SER A 63 3.05 -1.98 10.58
C SER A 63 2.64 -0.55 10.90
N ASP A 64 1.56 -0.09 10.29
CA ASP A 64 1.04 1.27 10.44
C ASP A 64 1.95 2.32 9.79
N ASP A 65 2.86 1.89 8.93
CA ASP A 65 3.71 2.75 8.13
C ASP A 65 3.32 2.61 6.67
N ASP A 66 3.66 3.60 5.87
CA ASP A 66 3.36 3.56 4.46
C ASP A 66 4.56 3.07 3.66
N PHE A 67 4.32 2.10 2.81
CA PHE A 67 5.34 1.53 1.93
C PHE A 67 4.75 1.30 0.55
N PRO A 68 5.60 1.31 -0.49
CA PRO A 68 5.13 0.97 -1.83
C PRO A 68 5.05 -0.55 -2.00
N TYR A 69 3.97 -1.00 -2.59
CA TYR A 69 3.73 -2.40 -2.90
C TYR A 69 3.21 -2.52 -4.33
N PRO A 70 3.40 -3.67 -4.98
CA PRO A 70 2.91 -3.82 -6.35
C PRO A 70 1.40 -3.64 -6.44
N ALA A 71 0.95 -2.89 -7.42
CA ALA A 71 -0.48 -2.69 -7.62
C ALA A 71 -1.20 -4.02 -7.84
N SER A 72 -0.52 -5.00 -8.43
CA SER A 72 -1.10 -6.32 -8.70
C SER A 72 -1.45 -7.10 -7.44
N HIS A 73 -0.95 -6.66 -6.28
CA HIS A 73 -1.27 -7.31 -5.00
C HIS A 73 -2.60 -6.82 -4.41
N PHE A 74 -3.24 -5.88 -5.07
CA PHE A 74 -4.44 -5.25 -4.54
C PHE A 74 -5.51 -5.12 -5.61
N LYS A 75 -6.75 -5.05 -5.15
CA LYS A 75 -7.86 -4.66 -6.01
C LYS A 75 -8.63 -3.53 -5.33
N MET A 76 -9.26 -2.71 -6.12
CA MET A 76 -10.13 -1.66 -5.59
C MET A 76 -11.36 -2.28 -4.95
N VAL A 77 -11.82 -1.68 -3.90
CA VAL A 77 -13.05 -2.13 -3.23
C VAL A 77 -14.13 -1.07 -3.32
#